data_abaeb88e94b5e11eaefd365cb572747b
#
_entry.id   abaeb88e94b5e11eaefd365cb572747b
#
_cell.length_a   1.000
_cell.length_b   1.000
_cell.length_c   1.000
_cell.angle_alpha   90.00
_cell.angle_beta   90.00
_cell.angle_gamma   90.00
#
_symmetry.space_group_name_H-M   'P 1'
#
loop_
_entity.id
_entity.type
_entity.pdbx_description
1 polymer ?
#
loop_
_entity_poly.entity_id
_entity_poly.type
_entity_poly.pdbx_seq_one_letter_code
_entity_poly.pdbx_strand_id
1 'polypeptide(L)'
;MKVWKAALIPAGACALTWLTIHGRRDHPGWGKIEHTRFAHRGLHCSGVPENSLAAFRLAAEAGCGAELDVHLTADGYLAVIHDSDLFRMCGVEARVEDLTAAQLGKLRLEGSGEPVPFLEQVVPLFEGRGPLLVELKCTGGNHAKLCEKTLECLDRFGADYCIESFDPRCLLWLRRNRPEVLRGQLTQDFLRRGEGQSVRNRLALTAMLCNGLTRPDFVACRYQDRRMPLLGLWRLWGGRTALWTIRTPDELAETERLGALAIFENIDLEKGEGK
;
A
#
# COMPACT_ATOMS: atom_id res chain seq x y z
N MET A 1 32.91 2.97 37.72
CA MET A 1 33.09 2.54 36.30
C MET A 1 32.06 1.51 35.77
N LYS A 2 31.35 0.74 36.60
CA LYS A 2 30.39 -0.31 36.12
C LYS A 2 29.01 0.22 35.71
N VAL A 3 28.51 1.31 36.25
CA VAL A 3 27.18 1.88 36.00
C VAL A 3 27.08 2.49 34.59
N TRP A 4 28.16 3.13 34.11
CA TRP A 4 28.20 3.75 32.79
C TRP A 4 28.14 2.73 31.63
N LYS A 5 28.72 1.54 31.79
CA LYS A 5 28.66 0.49 30.76
C LYS A 5 27.26 -0.11 30.64
N ALA A 6 26.51 -0.20 31.74
CA ALA A 6 25.12 -0.71 31.72
C ALA A 6 24.13 0.26 31.04
N ALA A 7 24.41 1.57 31.05
CA ALA A 7 23.59 2.58 30.38
C ALA A 7 23.93 2.74 28.88
N LEU A 8 25.15 2.44 28.46
CA LEU A 8 25.61 2.57 27.06
C LEU A 8 25.00 1.50 26.13
N ILE A 9 24.75 0.28 26.66
CA ILE A 9 24.15 -0.80 25.86
C ILE A 9 22.71 -0.48 25.45
N PRO A 10 21.79 -0.08 26.35
CA PRO A 10 20.44 0.30 25.95
C PRO A 10 20.40 1.56 25.06
N ALA A 11 21.28 2.54 25.29
CA ALA A 11 21.37 3.74 24.45
C ALA A 11 21.88 3.41 23.04
N GLY A 12 22.88 2.56 22.91
CA GLY A 12 23.38 2.07 21.63
C GLY A 12 22.34 1.24 20.86
N ALA A 13 21.63 0.36 21.55
CA ALA A 13 20.53 -0.42 20.95
C ALA A 13 19.39 0.48 20.49
N CYS A 14 19.02 1.49 21.28
CA CYS A 14 17.99 2.46 20.92
C CYS A 14 18.41 3.29 19.70
N ALA A 15 19.64 3.77 19.65
CA ALA A 15 20.18 4.52 18.50
C ALA A 15 20.25 3.64 17.25
N LEU A 16 20.68 2.39 17.34
CA LEU A 16 20.72 1.45 16.22
C LEU A 16 19.31 1.15 15.71
N THR A 17 18.36 0.90 16.61
CA THR A 17 16.96 0.66 16.23
C THR A 17 16.37 1.90 15.56
N TRP A 18 16.64 3.09 16.10
CA TRP A 18 16.21 4.34 15.49
C TRP A 18 16.79 4.51 14.08
N LEU A 19 18.09 4.26 13.87
CA LEU A 19 18.74 4.34 12.56
C LEU A 19 18.15 3.36 11.54
N THR A 20 17.72 2.18 11.98
CA THR A 20 17.20 1.13 11.09
C THR A 20 15.72 1.27 10.76
N ILE A 21 14.88 1.75 11.68
CA ILE A 21 13.43 1.77 11.47
C ILE A 21 12.83 3.17 11.21
N HIS A 22 13.51 4.28 11.53
CA HIS A 22 12.91 5.59 11.34
C HIS A 22 12.71 5.97 9.87
N GLY A 23 11.64 6.73 9.59
CA GLY A 23 11.30 7.22 8.28
C GLY A 23 11.48 8.72 8.11
N ARG A 24 10.94 9.25 7.04
CA ARG A 24 10.80 10.69 6.79
C ARG A 24 9.51 11.19 7.46
N ARG A 25 9.52 12.38 8.08
CA ARG A 25 8.38 12.88 8.88
C ARG A 25 7.71 14.10 8.26
N ASP A 26 8.47 14.92 7.56
CA ASP A 26 8.06 16.28 7.17
C ASP A 26 7.82 16.37 5.66
N HIS A 27 7.10 15.36 5.11
CA HIS A 27 6.76 15.40 3.69
C HIS A 27 5.61 16.38 3.44
N PRO A 28 5.79 17.40 2.56
CA PRO A 28 4.77 18.43 2.34
C PRO A 28 3.46 17.89 1.74
N GLY A 29 3.52 16.78 1.02
CA GLY A 29 2.33 16.13 0.45
C GLY A 29 1.47 15.37 1.47
N TRP A 30 1.90 15.24 2.74
CA TRP A 30 1.11 14.49 3.72
C TRP A 30 -0.27 15.09 3.95
N GLY A 31 -0.38 16.42 4.01
CA GLY A 31 -1.66 17.12 4.20
C GLY A 31 -2.71 16.83 3.13
N LYS A 32 -2.30 16.29 1.97
CA LYS A 32 -3.23 15.90 0.90
C LYS A 32 -3.90 14.55 1.13
N ILE A 33 -3.31 13.71 1.99
CA ILE A 33 -3.79 12.34 2.24
C ILE A 33 -4.17 12.11 3.71
N GLU A 34 -3.71 12.95 4.64
CA GLU A 34 -4.10 12.83 6.05
C GLU A 34 -5.63 12.96 6.16
N HIS A 35 -6.24 12.16 7.01
CA HIS A 35 -7.70 12.03 7.15
C HIS A 35 -8.43 11.36 5.97
N THR A 36 -7.74 10.92 4.92
CA THR A 36 -8.37 10.17 3.84
C THR A 36 -8.66 8.74 4.28
N ARG A 37 -9.87 8.28 4.00
CA ARG A 37 -10.25 6.87 4.03
C ARG A 37 -10.05 6.30 2.63
N PHE A 38 -9.22 5.27 2.53
CA PHE A 38 -8.94 4.61 1.25
C PHE A 38 -9.79 3.35 1.11
N ALA A 39 -10.65 3.30 0.09
CA ALA A 39 -11.38 2.08 -0.25
C ALA A 39 -10.40 1.05 -0.82
N HIS A 40 -10.20 -0.07 -0.10
CA HIS A 40 -9.30 -1.16 -0.46
C HIS A 40 -9.75 -1.81 -1.77
N ARG A 41 -8.91 -1.70 -2.81
CA ARG A 41 -9.21 -2.14 -4.19
C ARG A 41 -10.48 -1.51 -4.78
N GLY A 42 -10.76 -0.25 -4.41
CA GLY A 42 -12.01 0.43 -4.72
C GLY A 42 -13.17 0.06 -3.78
N LEU A 43 -14.32 0.71 -3.94
CA LEU A 43 -15.51 0.44 -3.13
C LEU A 43 -16.28 -0.76 -3.72
N HIS A 44 -15.68 -1.94 -3.64
CA HIS A 44 -16.23 -3.18 -4.16
C HIS A 44 -17.32 -3.76 -3.26
N CYS A 45 -18.29 -4.44 -3.85
CA CYS A 45 -19.40 -5.08 -3.15
C CYS A 45 -19.96 -6.24 -4.00
N SER A 46 -21.06 -6.86 -3.56
CA SER A 46 -21.71 -7.92 -4.35
C SER A 46 -22.04 -7.44 -5.76
N GLY A 47 -21.52 -8.11 -6.77
CA GLY A 47 -21.69 -7.76 -8.19
C GLY A 47 -20.75 -6.67 -8.71
N VAL A 48 -19.92 -6.08 -7.85
CA VAL A 48 -18.89 -5.10 -8.23
C VAL A 48 -17.52 -5.64 -7.76
N PRO A 49 -16.73 -6.24 -8.65
CA PRO A 49 -15.45 -6.86 -8.27
C PRO A 49 -14.43 -5.87 -7.71
N GLU A 50 -13.54 -6.38 -6.86
CA GLU A 50 -12.34 -5.65 -6.43
C GLU A 50 -11.48 -5.24 -7.63
N ASN A 51 -10.77 -4.11 -7.53
CA ASN A 51 -9.92 -3.58 -8.60
C ASN A 51 -10.62 -3.40 -9.96
N SER A 52 -11.96 -3.22 -9.98
CA SER A 52 -12.74 -2.92 -11.20
C SER A 52 -12.95 -1.42 -11.39
N LEU A 53 -13.19 -0.99 -12.65
CA LEU A 53 -13.54 0.41 -12.90
C LEU A 53 -14.84 0.80 -12.19
N ALA A 54 -15.80 -0.12 -12.04
CA ALA A 54 -17.03 0.11 -11.29
C ALA A 54 -16.74 0.39 -9.81
N ALA A 55 -15.87 -0.40 -9.16
CA ALA A 55 -15.48 -0.19 -7.77
C ALA A 55 -14.76 1.16 -7.55
N PHE A 56 -13.93 1.57 -8.49
CA PHE A 56 -13.23 2.86 -8.42
C PHE A 56 -14.17 4.05 -8.64
N ARG A 57 -15.14 3.94 -9.54
CA ARG A 57 -16.17 4.98 -9.71
C ARG A 57 -16.99 5.17 -8.44
N LEU A 58 -17.41 4.08 -7.80
CA LEU A 58 -18.13 4.14 -6.52
C LEU A 58 -17.30 4.81 -5.42
N ALA A 59 -16.00 4.51 -5.33
CA ALA A 59 -15.11 5.15 -4.36
C ALA A 59 -14.98 6.66 -4.62
N ALA A 60 -14.77 7.06 -5.87
CA ALA A 60 -14.67 8.46 -6.28
C ALA A 60 -15.98 9.24 -6.06
N GLU A 61 -17.12 8.63 -6.32
CA GLU A 61 -18.46 9.21 -6.08
C GLU A 61 -18.78 9.36 -4.60
N ALA A 62 -18.32 8.42 -3.76
CA ALA A 62 -18.42 8.49 -2.31
C ALA A 62 -17.43 9.48 -1.65
N GLY A 63 -16.57 10.15 -2.43
CA GLY A 63 -15.58 11.09 -1.91
C GLY A 63 -14.44 10.41 -1.13
N CYS A 64 -14.24 9.10 -1.31
CA CYS A 64 -13.15 8.36 -0.72
C CYS A 64 -11.91 8.42 -1.61
N GLY A 65 -10.71 8.25 -1.02
CA GLY A 65 -9.56 7.77 -1.77
C GLY A 65 -9.76 6.30 -2.14
N ALA A 66 -8.96 5.80 -3.06
CA ALA A 66 -8.91 4.37 -3.35
C ALA A 66 -7.49 3.84 -3.23
N GLU A 67 -7.38 2.65 -2.65
CA GLU A 67 -6.18 1.83 -2.76
C GLU A 67 -6.35 0.90 -3.96
N LEU A 68 -5.26 0.62 -4.67
CA LEU A 68 -5.22 -0.24 -5.84
C LEU A 68 -3.86 -0.91 -6.03
N ASP A 69 -3.88 -2.05 -6.71
CA ASP A 69 -2.72 -2.92 -6.92
C ASP A 69 -2.24 -2.86 -8.38
N VAL A 70 -0.96 -2.59 -8.62
CA VAL A 70 -0.43 -2.45 -9.98
C VAL A 70 0.62 -3.51 -10.30
N HIS A 71 0.41 -4.25 -11.38
CA HIS A 71 1.35 -5.16 -12.01
C HIS A 71 1.78 -4.67 -13.38
N LEU A 72 2.97 -5.11 -13.81
CA LEU A 72 3.48 -4.83 -15.15
C LEU A 72 3.22 -6.04 -16.06
N THR A 73 2.49 -5.85 -17.16
CA THR A 73 2.27 -6.88 -18.18
C THR A 73 3.55 -7.20 -18.97
N ALA A 74 3.54 -8.29 -19.73
CA ALA A 74 4.68 -8.71 -20.58
C ALA A 74 5.13 -7.61 -21.55
N ASP A 75 4.19 -6.86 -22.10
CA ASP A 75 4.43 -5.76 -23.05
C ASP A 75 4.55 -4.38 -22.37
N GLY A 76 4.53 -4.32 -21.02
CA GLY A 76 4.86 -3.13 -20.24
C GLY A 76 3.70 -2.18 -19.94
N TYR A 77 2.47 -2.64 -20.01
CA TYR A 77 1.30 -1.92 -19.53
C TYR A 77 1.07 -2.17 -18.03
N LEU A 78 0.33 -1.28 -17.38
CA LEU A 78 0.08 -1.28 -15.95
C LEU A 78 -1.31 -1.85 -15.65
N ALA A 79 -1.40 -3.14 -15.39
CA ALA A 79 -2.63 -3.81 -15.05
C ALA A 79 -3.01 -3.58 -13.58
N VAL A 80 -4.29 -3.32 -13.30
CA VAL A 80 -4.81 -3.12 -11.94
C VAL A 80 -5.52 -4.37 -11.47
N ILE A 81 -4.83 -5.18 -10.68
CA ILE A 81 -5.31 -6.45 -10.12
C ILE A 81 -4.41 -6.85 -8.94
N HIS A 82 -4.95 -7.53 -7.91
CA HIS A 82 -4.17 -7.85 -6.72
C HIS A 82 -3.18 -9.00 -6.90
N ASP A 83 -3.66 -10.13 -7.44
CA ASP A 83 -2.86 -11.34 -7.55
C ASP A 83 -2.10 -11.37 -8.88
N SER A 84 -0.85 -11.81 -8.85
CA SER A 84 -0.11 -12.13 -10.09
C SER A 84 -0.76 -13.31 -10.82
N ASP A 85 -1.28 -14.30 -10.07
CA ASP A 85 -2.05 -15.44 -10.60
C ASP A 85 -3.50 -15.00 -10.91
N LEU A 86 -3.97 -15.29 -12.11
CA LEU A 86 -5.28 -14.85 -12.60
C LEU A 86 -6.43 -15.82 -12.30
N PHE A 87 -6.13 -16.96 -11.65
CA PHE A 87 -7.14 -18.00 -11.45
C PHE A 87 -8.28 -17.53 -10.54
N ARG A 88 -7.96 -16.90 -9.40
CA ARG A 88 -8.98 -16.42 -8.45
C ARG A 88 -9.93 -15.42 -9.08
N MET A 89 -9.41 -14.42 -9.80
CA MET A 89 -10.20 -13.30 -10.30
C MET A 89 -10.73 -13.49 -11.72
N CYS A 90 -10.06 -14.34 -12.54
CA CYS A 90 -10.41 -14.49 -13.96
C CYS A 90 -10.65 -15.96 -14.38
N GLY A 91 -10.45 -16.93 -13.48
CA GLY A 91 -10.61 -18.34 -13.78
C GLY A 91 -9.59 -18.93 -14.77
N VAL A 92 -8.45 -18.26 -14.98
CA VAL A 92 -7.43 -18.62 -15.98
C VAL A 92 -6.11 -18.94 -15.29
N GLU A 93 -5.51 -20.08 -15.58
CA GLU A 93 -4.18 -20.47 -15.13
C GLU A 93 -3.09 -19.74 -15.93
N ALA A 94 -2.86 -18.46 -15.57
CA ALA A 94 -1.84 -17.63 -16.17
C ALA A 94 -1.40 -16.55 -15.16
N ARG A 95 -0.29 -15.88 -15.43
CA ARG A 95 0.17 -14.75 -14.63
C ARG A 95 0.05 -13.46 -15.41
N VAL A 96 -0.18 -12.35 -14.71
CA VAL A 96 -0.26 -11.02 -15.31
C VAL A 96 1.00 -10.70 -16.12
N GLU A 97 2.17 -11.01 -15.57
CA GLU A 97 3.47 -10.71 -16.16
C GLU A 97 3.78 -11.51 -17.43
N ASP A 98 3.06 -12.60 -17.68
CA ASP A 98 3.23 -13.46 -18.84
C ASP A 98 2.29 -13.08 -20.00
N LEU A 99 1.30 -12.22 -19.75
CA LEU A 99 0.31 -11.80 -20.73
C LEU A 99 0.57 -10.37 -21.25
N THR A 100 0.26 -10.13 -22.51
CA THR A 100 0.16 -8.79 -23.07
C THR A 100 -1.12 -8.10 -22.62
N ALA A 101 -1.15 -6.77 -22.68
CA ALA A 101 -2.35 -5.97 -22.39
C ALA A 101 -3.56 -6.42 -23.25
N ALA A 102 -3.34 -6.74 -24.53
CA ALA A 102 -4.40 -7.22 -25.42
C ALA A 102 -4.97 -8.60 -25.01
N GLN A 103 -4.16 -9.47 -24.43
CA GLN A 103 -4.62 -10.76 -23.89
C GLN A 103 -5.37 -10.55 -22.59
N LEU A 104 -4.82 -9.76 -21.67
CA LEU A 104 -5.41 -9.49 -20.36
C LEU A 104 -6.77 -8.78 -20.48
N GLY A 105 -6.91 -7.82 -21.41
CA GLY A 105 -8.16 -7.09 -21.65
C GLY A 105 -9.34 -7.94 -22.15
N LYS A 106 -9.08 -9.20 -22.59
CA LYS A 106 -10.12 -10.16 -22.94
C LYS A 106 -10.69 -10.90 -21.73
N LEU A 107 -9.98 -10.89 -20.60
CA LEU A 107 -10.41 -11.56 -19.38
C LEU A 107 -11.48 -10.74 -18.67
N ARG A 108 -12.27 -11.41 -17.85
CA ARG A 108 -13.33 -10.78 -17.06
C ARG A 108 -13.13 -11.10 -15.59
N LEU A 109 -13.36 -10.10 -14.76
CA LEU A 109 -13.21 -10.20 -13.30
C LEU A 109 -14.39 -10.97 -12.70
N GLU A 110 -14.11 -12.00 -11.93
CA GLU A 110 -15.02 -12.69 -10.98
C GLU A 110 -16.45 -12.90 -11.50
N GLY A 111 -16.57 -13.45 -12.71
CA GLY A 111 -17.88 -13.72 -13.33
C GLY A 111 -18.70 -12.46 -13.69
N SER A 112 -18.13 -11.29 -13.58
CA SER A 112 -18.73 -10.03 -14.03
C SER A 112 -18.45 -9.75 -15.50
N GLY A 113 -19.08 -8.70 -16.06
CA GLY A 113 -18.74 -8.18 -17.39
C GLY A 113 -17.51 -7.26 -17.42
N GLU A 114 -16.95 -6.91 -16.24
CA GLU A 114 -15.84 -5.96 -16.10
C GLU A 114 -14.51 -6.59 -16.57
N PRO A 115 -13.77 -5.95 -17.49
CA PRO A 115 -12.42 -6.39 -17.82
C PRO A 115 -11.45 -6.04 -16.69
N VAL A 116 -10.25 -6.66 -16.69
CA VAL A 116 -9.13 -6.18 -15.88
C VAL A 116 -8.75 -4.77 -16.36
N PRO A 117 -8.83 -3.74 -15.51
CA PRO A 117 -8.51 -2.38 -15.93
C PRO A 117 -7.01 -2.12 -15.97
N PHE A 118 -6.64 -1.04 -16.67
CA PHE A 118 -5.29 -0.49 -16.65
C PHE A 118 -5.25 0.82 -15.87
N LEU A 119 -4.10 1.13 -15.27
CA LEU A 119 -3.94 2.30 -14.41
C LEU A 119 -4.36 3.60 -15.09
N GLU A 120 -4.06 3.76 -16.39
CA GLU A 120 -4.47 4.94 -17.19
C GLU A 120 -5.99 5.12 -17.32
N GLN A 121 -6.79 4.08 -17.07
CA GLN A 121 -8.24 4.14 -17.04
C GLN A 121 -8.78 4.49 -15.64
N VAL A 122 -8.01 4.18 -14.59
CA VAL A 122 -8.41 4.43 -13.19
C VAL A 122 -8.10 5.86 -12.77
N VAL A 123 -6.87 6.34 -13.03
CA VAL A 123 -6.38 7.64 -12.54
C VAL A 123 -7.32 8.81 -12.87
N PRO A 124 -7.89 8.95 -14.09
CA PRO A 124 -8.79 10.05 -14.43
C PRO A 124 -10.07 10.10 -13.58
N LEU A 125 -10.47 8.97 -12.98
CA LEU A 125 -11.67 8.92 -12.13
C LEU A 125 -11.49 9.70 -10.83
N PHE A 126 -10.23 9.94 -10.42
CA PHE A 126 -9.87 10.58 -9.16
C PHE A 126 -9.35 12.01 -9.29
N GLU A 127 -9.33 12.57 -10.50
CA GLU A 127 -8.97 13.98 -10.69
C GLU A 127 -9.95 14.90 -9.95
N GLY A 128 -9.42 15.65 -8.94
CA GLY A 128 -10.21 16.56 -8.12
C GLY A 128 -11.23 15.90 -7.19
N ARG A 129 -11.17 14.58 -6.99
CA ARG A 129 -12.13 13.83 -6.16
C ARG A 129 -11.51 13.24 -4.89
N GLY A 130 -10.38 12.57 -5.01
CA GLY A 130 -9.68 11.98 -3.87
C GLY A 130 -8.31 11.43 -4.28
N PRO A 131 -7.42 11.17 -3.31
CA PRO A 131 -6.10 10.63 -3.61
C PRO A 131 -6.15 9.13 -3.89
N LEU A 132 -5.16 8.66 -4.66
CA LEU A 132 -4.88 7.25 -4.89
C LEU A 132 -3.75 6.76 -3.98
N LEU A 133 -3.91 5.57 -3.41
CA LEU A 133 -2.86 4.81 -2.75
C LEU A 133 -2.51 3.61 -3.66
N VAL A 134 -1.34 3.67 -4.29
CA VAL A 134 -0.96 2.70 -5.33
C VAL A 134 0.05 1.71 -4.78
N GLU A 135 -0.37 0.44 -4.63
CA GLU A 135 0.54 -0.64 -4.27
C GLU A 135 1.29 -1.17 -5.50
N LEU A 136 2.62 -1.16 -5.44
CA LEU A 136 3.48 -1.72 -6.48
C LEU A 136 3.74 -3.21 -6.23
N LYS A 137 3.18 -4.08 -7.07
CA LYS A 137 3.35 -5.53 -7.04
C LYS A 137 4.59 -5.95 -7.83
N CYS A 138 5.76 -5.87 -7.20
CA CYS A 138 7.03 -6.18 -7.82
C CYS A 138 7.21 -7.70 -8.00
N THR A 139 7.50 -8.14 -9.21
CA THR A 139 7.72 -9.54 -9.59
C THR A 139 8.98 -9.69 -10.43
N GLY A 140 9.76 -10.76 -10.21
CA GLY A 140 10.92 -11.07 -11.05
C GLY A 140 12.00 -9.97 -11.11
N GLY A 141 12.04 -9.04 -10.14
CA GLY A 141 13.02 -7.94 -10.13
C GLY A 141 12.67 -6.73 -11.00
N ASN A 142 11.44 -6.62 -11.48
CA ASN A 142 10.96 -5.55 -12.36
C ASN A 142 10.74 -4.19 -11.66
N HIS A 143 11.14 -4.05 -10.38
CA HIS A 143 10.85 -2.90 -9.51
C HIS A 143 11.15 -1.54 -10.15
N ALA A 144 12.30 -1.39 -10.83
CA ALA A 144 12.67 -0.11 -11.44
C ALA A 144 11.71 0.28 -12.57
N LYS A 145 11.45 -0.65 -13.50
CA LYS A 145 10.54 -0.43 -14.63
C LYS A 145 9.10 -0.21 -14.17
N LEU A 146 8.66 -0.95 -13.13
CA LEU A 146 7.32 -0.78 -12.55
C LEU A 146 7.19 0.60 -11.91
N CYS A 147 8.14 1.05 -11.09
CA CYS A 147 8.13 2.39 -10.50
C CYS A 147 8.10 3.48 -11.59
N GLU A 148 9.00 3.41 -12.56
CA GLU A 148 9.11 4.40 -13.64
C GLU A 148 7.79 4.52 -14.41
N LYS A 149 7.28 3.40 -14.92
CA LYS A 149 6.02 3.37 -15.69
C LYS A 149 4.81 3.84 -14.91
N THR A 150 4.72 3.44 -13.63
CA THR A 150 3.60 3.87 -12.77
C THR A 150 3.63 5.38 -12.57
N LEU A 151 4.79 5.96 -12.28
CA LEU A 151 4.89 7.41 -12.07
C LEU A 151 4.69 8.19 -13.38
N GLU A 152 5.23 7.70 -14.51
CA GLU A 152 4.94 8.28 -15.84
C GLU A 152 3.44 8.32 -16.13
N CYS A 153 2.69 7.29 -15.72
CA CYS A 153 1.24 7.27 -15.87
C CYS A 153 0.56 8.27 -14.93
N LEU A 154 0.88 8.22 -13.62
CA LEU A 154 0.25 9.07 -12.61
C LEU A 154 0.48 10.56 -12.86
N ASP A 155 1.69 10.94 -13.27
CA ASP A 155 2.08 12.34 -13.51
C ASP A 155 1.39 12.98 -14.73
N ARG A 156 0.80 12.17 -15.61
CA ARG A 156 0.01 12.68 -16.78
C ARG A 156 -1.35 13.24 -16.38
N PHE A 157 -1.82 12.89 -15.18
CA PHE A 157 -3.13 13.26 -14.68
C PHE A 157 -3.02 14.13 -13.43
N GLY A 158 -4.05 14.86 -13.09
CA GLY A 158 -4.09 15.78 -11.94
C GLY A 158 -4.53 15.16 -10.62
N ALA A 159 -4.58 13.83 -10.50
CA ALA A 159 -4.94 13.15 -9.27
C ALA A 159 -3.79 13.18 -8.26
N ASP A 160 -4.11 13.42 -6.98
CA ASP A 160 -3.15 13.25 -5.90
C ASP A 160 -2.92 11.76 -5.62
N TYR A 161 -1.67 11.39 -5.31
CA TYR A 161 -1.33 9.99 -5.05
C TYR A 161 -0.23 9.81 -4.02
N CYS A 162 -0.16 8.61 -3.46
CA CYS A 162 0.98 8.08 -2.74
C CYS A 162 1.22 6.62 -3.16
N ILE A 163 2.44 6.15 -2.93
CA ILE A 163 2.87 4.81 -3.36
C ILE A 163 3.16 3.95 -2.15
N GLU A 164 2.80 2.67 -2.21
CA GLU A 164 3.25 1.70 -1.21
C GLU A 164 3.74 0.39 -1.85
N SER A 165 4.52 -0.36 -1.14
CA SER A 165 4.96 -1.69 -1.57
C SER A 165 5.46 -2.53 -0.40
N PHE A 166 5.30 -3.85 -0.49
CA PHE A 166 6.02 -4.82 0.33
C PHE A 166 7.50 -4.91 -0.04
N ASP A 167 7.83 -4.64 -1.30
CA ASP A 167 9.20 -4.73 -1.80
C ASP A 167 10.00 -3.46 -1.50
N PRO A 168 10.98 -3.51 -0.58
CA PRO A 168 11.77 -2.34 -0.24
C PRO A 168 12.61 -1.79 -1.41
N ARG A 169 12.80 -2.56 -2.48
CA ARG A 169 13.52 -2.10 -3.69
C ARG A 169 12.74 -1.03 -4.44
N CYS A 170 11.39 -1.14 -4.46
CA CYS A 170 10.52 -0.09 -5.01
C CYS A 170 10.68 1.21 -4.22
N LEU A 171 10.62 1.15 -2.89
CA LEU A 171 10.76 2.33 -2.04
C LEU A 171 12.17 2.95 -2.11
N LEU A 172 13.21 2.11 -2.24
CA LEU A 172 14.58 2.59 -2.41
C LEU A 172 14.76 3.29 -3.76
N TRP A 173 14.13 2.76 -4.82
CA TRP A 173 14.11 3.38 -6.14
C TRP A 173 13.40 4.76 -6.08
N LEU A 174 12.22 4.82 -5.47
CA LEU A 174 11.47 6.07 -5.26
C LEU A 174 12.30 7.09 -4.47
N ARG A 175 12.92 6.68 -3.37
CA ARG A 175 13.78 7.56 -2.58
C ARG A 175 14.89 8.21 -3.41
N ARG A 176 15.47 7.48 -4.37
CA ARG A 176 16.62 7.94 -5.17
C ARG A 176 16.22 8.77 -6.38
N ASN A 177 15.12 8.40 -7.02
CA ASN A 177 14.75 8.96 -8.33
C ASN A 177 13.56 9.93 -8.23
N ARG A 178 12.68 9.76 -7.24
CA ARG A 178 11.45 10.55 -7.07
C ARG A 178 11.22 10.85 -5.57
N PRO A 179 12.14 11.58 -4.93
CA PRO A 179 12.05 11.87 -3.48
C PRO A 179 10.83 12.69 -3.08
N GLU A 180 10.20 13.41 -4.01
CA GLU A 180 8.97 14.19 -3.83
C GLU A 180 7.71 13.33 -3.74
N VAL A 181 7.77 12.04 -4.07
CA VAL A 181 6.63 11.13 -3.97
C VAL A 181 6.51 10.59 -2.54
N LEU A 182 5.29 10.66 -1.98
CA LEU A 182 4.95 10.00 -0.72
C LEU A 182 5.06 8.48 -0.88
N ARG A 183 5.79 7.83 0.02
CA ARG A 183 6.03 6.38 -0.05
C ARG A 183 5.81 5.69 1.28
N GLY A 184 5.09 4.58 1.26
CA GLY A 184 4.76 3.73 2.38
C GLY A 184 5.44 2.36 2.32
N GLN A 185 5.93 1.86 3.45
CA GLN A 185 6.37 0.49 3.57
C GLN A 185 5.22 -0.37 4.07
N LEU A 186 4.78 -1.33 3.25
CA LEU A 186 3.84 -2.36 3.67
C LEU A 186 4.51 -3.36 4.61
N THR A 187 3.83 -3.72 5.68
CA THR A 187 4.30 -4.70 6.67
C THR A 187 3.17 -5.48 7.31
N GLN A 188 3.54 -6.61 7.89
CA GLN A 188 2.71 -7.48 8.73
C GLN A 188 3.61 -8.30 9.64
N ASP A 189 3.04 -9.12 10.51
CA ASP A 189 3.82 -10.12 11.25
C ASP A 189 4.22 -11.30 10.33
N PHE A 190 5.32 -11.13 9.61
CA PHE A 190 5.87 -12.16 8.71
C PHE A 190 6.37 -13.40 9.47
N LEU A 191 6.64 -13.30 10.79
CA LEU A 191 7.01 -14.46 11.57
C LEU A 191 5.86 -15.45 11.69
N ARG A 192 4.63 -14.91 11.76
CA ARG A 192 3.40 -15.72 11.81
C ARG A 192 2.87 -16.09 10.43
N ARG A 193 3.13 -15.28 9.38
CA ARG A 193 2.42 -15.32 8.09
C ARG A 193 3.31 -15.37 6.86
N GLY A 194 4.62 -15.37 7.01
CA GLY A 194 5.57 -15.29 5.89
C GLY A 194 5.82 -16.65 5.22
N GLU A 195 4.78 -17.29 4.69
CA GLU A 195 4.92 -18.54 3.93
C GLU A 195 5.82 -18.34 2.71
N GLY A 196 6.64 -19.35 2.42
CA GLY A 196 7.56 -19.33 1.27
C GLY A 196 8.81 -18.44 1.41
N GLN A 197 8.93 -17.66 2.48
CA GLN A 197 10.09 -16.81 2.72
C GLN A 197 11.08 -17.42 3.72
N SER A 198 12.38 -17.16 3.52
CA SER A 198 13.40 -17.56 4.48
C SER A 198 13.18 -16.91 5.85
N VAL A 199 13.55 -17.59 6.94
CA VAL A 199 13.42 -17.05 8.32
C VAL A 199 14.14 -15.70 8.45
N ARG A 200 15.29 -15.53 7.80
CA ARG A 200 16.07 -14.27 7.82
C ARG A 200 15.27 -13.13 7.19
N ASN A 201 14.64 -13.36 6.04
CA ASN A 201 13.80 -12.35 5.37
C ASN A 201 12.57 -12.02 6.23
N ARG A 202 11.91 -13.02 6.80
CA ARG A 202 10.77 -12.82 7.70
C ARG A 202 11.13 -11.95 8.90
N LEU A 203 12.27 -12.22 9.55
CA LEU A 203 12.80 -11.40 10.64
C LEU A 203 13.08 -9.97 10.20
N ALA A 204 13.78 -9.78 9.08
CA ALA A 204 14.14 -8.46 8.57
C ALA A 204 12.92 -7.61 8.22
N LEU A 205 11.89 -8.22 7.59
CA LEU A 205 10.66 -7.54 7.19
C LEU A 205 9.77 -7.22 8.41
N THR A 206 9.61 -8.17 9.35
CA THR A 206 8.88 -7.91 10.61
C THR A 206 9.56 -6.83 11.44
N ALA A 207 10.89 -6.82 11.46
CA ALA A 207 11.68 -5.82 12.15
C ALA A 207 11.82 -4.49 11.40
N MET A 208 11.21 -4.35 10.21
CA MET A 208 11.27 -3.14 9.37
C MET A 208 12.69 -2.62 9.12
N LEU A 209 13.70 -3.52 9.08
CA LEU A 209 15.12 -3.13 8.98
C LEU A 209 15.44 -2.35 7.70
N CYS A 210 14.66 -2.54 6.65
CA CYS A 210 14.83 -1.82 5.39
C CYS A 210 14.44 -0.33 5.48
N ASN A 211 13.67 0.08 6.50
CA ASN A 211 13.24 1.48 6.63
C ASN A 211 14.42 2.44 6.76
N GLY A 212 15.52 2.02 7.37
CA GLY A 212 16.76 2.79 7.41
C GLY A 212 17.31 3.16 6.03
N LEU A 213 17.10 2.31 5.03
CA LEU A 213 17.51 2.52 3.65
C LEU A 213 16.42 3.19 2.81
N THR A 214 15.16 2.81 3.00
CA THR A 214 14.04 3.28 2.18
C THR A 214 13.48 4.62 2.66
N ARG A 215 13.61 4.92 3.95
CA ARG A 215 13.07 6.14 4.60
C ARG A 215 11.61 6.40 4.18
N PRO A 216 10.69 5.49 4.50
CA PRO A 216 9.29 5.68 4.15
C PRO A 216 8.68 6.87 4.91
N ASP A 217 7.63 7.47 4.35
CA ASP A 217 6.84 8.54 4.99
C ASP A 217 5.82 7.95 5.96
N PHE A 218 5.35 6.75 5.68
CA PHE A 218 4.44 5.99 6.54
C PHE A 218 4.72 4.48 6.46
N VAL A 219 4.22 3.76 7.44
CA VAL A 219 4.20 2.29 7.46
C VAL A 219 2.75 1.83 7.36
N ALA A 220 2.43 1.09 6.31
CA ALA A 220 1.13 0.46 6.14
C ALA A 220 1.16 -0.95 6.75
N CYS A 221 0.44 -1.13 7.85
CA CYS A 221 0.47 -2.36 8.62
C CYS A 221 -0.90 -3.05 8.63
N ARG A 222 -0.88 -4.38 8.58
CA ARG A 222 -2.08 -5.15 8.79
C ARG A 222 -2.70 -4.81 10.15
N TYR A 223 -4.01 -4.54 10.18
CA TYR A 223 -4.72 -4.11 11.39
C TYR A 223 -4.54 -5.08 12.55
N GLN A 224 -4.64 -6.40 12.31
CA GLN A 224 -4.49 -7.41 13.34
C GLN A 224 -3.08 -7.42 13.96
N ASP A 225 -2.09 -6.90 13.25
CA ASP A 225 -0.68 -6.83 13.68
C ASP A 225 -0.29 -5.42 14.20
N ARG A 226 -1.26 -4.48 14.33
CA ARG A 226 -1.05 -3.08 14.73
C ARG A 226 -0.37 -2.89 16.09
N ARG A 227 -0.31 -3.94 16.92
CA ARG A 227 0.32 -3.93 18.24
C ARG A 227 1.76 -4.49 18.23
N MET A 228 2.36 -4.71 17.06
CA MET A 228 3.76 -5.12 16.97
C MET A 228 4.67 -4.12 17.71
N PRO A 229 5.62 -4.57 18.56
CA PRO A 229 6.44 -3.68 19.38
C PRO A 229 7.22 -2.65 18.58
N LEU A 230 7.79 -3.03 17.42
CA LEU A 230 8.55 -2.11 16.56
C LEU A 230 7.66 -1.08 15.85
N LEU A 231 6.41 -1.42 15.56
CA LEU A 231 5.44 -0.44 15.07
C LEU A 231 5.05 0.56 16.18
N GLY A 232 5.00 0.10 17.44
CA GLY A 232 4.85 0.96 18.60
C GLY A 232 6.01 1.96 18.73
N LEU A 233 7.26 1.51 18.59
CA LEU A 233 8.44 2.37 18.57
C LEU A 233 8.44 3.34 17.38
N TRP A 234 8.04 2.89 16.19
CA TRP A 234 7.86 3.73 15.00
C TRP A 234 6.92 4.91 15.29
N ARG A 235 5.75 4.64 15.88
CA ARG A 235 4.77 5.67 16.27
C ARG A 235 5.31 6.59 17.38
N LEU A 236 5.95 6.01 18.40
CA LEU A 236 6.56 6.78 19.51
C LEU A 236 7.59 7.79 18.98
N TRP A 237 8.29 7.45 17.91
CA TRP A 237 9.23 8.35 17.25
C TRP A 237 8.58 9.24 16.19
N GLY A 238 7.24 9.38 16.21
CA GLY A 238 6.47 10.26 15.32
C GLY A 238 6.29 9.72 13.91
N GLY A 239 6.47 8.42 13.69
CA GLY A 239 6.21 7.77 12.41
C GLY A 239 4.71 7.63 12.15
N ARG A 240 4.29 7.94 10.93
CA ARG A 240 2.91 7.85 10.47
C ARG A 240 2.56 6.43 10.06
N THR A 241 1.28 6.05 10.21
CA THR A 241 0.82 4.70 9.88
C THR A 241 -0.42 4.73 8.99
N ALA A 242 -0.56 3.71 8.16
CA ALA A 242 -1.82 3.29 7.55
C ALA A 242 -2.16 1.88 8.09
N LEU A 243 -3.44 1.56 8.23
CA LEU A 243 -3.86 0.24 8.70
C LEU A 243 -4.79 -0.41 7.68
N TRP A 244 -4.51 -1.67 7.34
CA TRP A 244 -5.25 -2.49 6.39
C TRP A 244 -5.50 -3.91 6.93
N THR A 245 -6.57 -4.59 6.63
CA THR A 245 -7.77 -4.06 6.01
C THR A 245 -8.79 -3.87 7.13
N ILE A 246 -9.37 -2.70 7.20
CA ILE A 246 -10.38 -2.31 8.20
C ILE A 246 -11.73 -2.79 7.71
N ARG A 247 -12.47 -3.56 8.54
CA ARG A 247 -13.71 -4.23 8.13
C ARG A 247 -14.92 -3.91 8.99
N THR A 248 -14.73 -3.21 10.10
CA THR A 248 -15.83 -2.83 11.00
C THR A 248 -15.77 -1.36 11.39
N PRO A 249 -16.90 -0.73 11.74
CA PRO A 249 -16.91 0.64 12.25
C PRO A 249 -16.03 0.84 13.49
N ASP A 250 -15.96 -0.15 14.38
CA ASP A 250 -15.11 -0.06 15.57
C ASP A 250 -13.61 -0.05 15.23
N GLU A 251 -13.19 -0.88 14.25
CA GLU A 251 -11.82 -0.87 13.75
C GLU A 251 -11.48 0.47 13.09
N LEU A 252 -12.43 1.05 12.35
CA LEU A 252 -12.28 2.36 11.73
C LEU A 252 -12.10 3.44 12.79
N ALA A 253 -12.98 3.49 13.78
CA ALA A 253 -12.88 4.46 14.88
C ALA A 253 -11.59 4.28 15.70
N GLU A 254 -11.11 3.06 15.93
CA GLU A 254 -9.80 2.82 16.57
C GLU A 254 -8.66 3.34 15.70
N THR A 255 -8.71 3.09 14.39
CA THR A 255 -7.68 3.53 13.43
C THR A 255 -7.56 5.05 13.40
N GLU A 256 -8.69 5.75 13.34
CA GLU A 256 -8.75 7.22 13.34
C GLU A 256 -8.25 7.81 14.67
N ARG A 257 -8.62 7.21 15.82
CA ARG A 257 -8.08 7.61 17.13
C ARG A 257 -6.56 7.45 17.24
N LEU A 258 -5.99 6.50 16.51
CA LEU A 258 -4.54 6.33 16.42
C LEU A 258 -3.87 7.33 15.47
N GLY A 259 -4.63 8.20 14.79
CA GLY A 259 -4.12 9.11 13.76
C GLY A 259 -3.54 8.36 12.54
N ALA A 260 -4.05 7.16 12.27
CA ALA A 260 -3.61 6.34 11.14
C ALA A 260 -4.56 6.50 9.96
N LEU A 261 -4.02 6.40 8.74
CA LEU A 261 -4.85 6.27 7.53
C LEU A 261 -5.61 4.94 7.57
N ALA A 262 -6.86 4.95 7.16
CA ALA A 262 -7.67 3.74 7.09
C ALA A 262 -7.76 3.23 5.64
N ILE A 263 -7.34 1.99 5.42
CA ILE A 263 -7.58 1.24 4.18
C ILE A 263 -8.66 0.23 4.52
N PHE A 264 -9.88 0.48 4.02
CA PHE A 264 -11.10 -0.20 4.48
C PHE A 264 -11.83 -0.94 3.35
N GLU A 265 -12.62 -1.94 3.72
CA GLU A 265 -13.54 -2.64 2.83
C GLU A 265 -14.82 -3.05 3.56
N ASN A 266 -15.94 -3.19 2.84
CA ASN A 266 -17.22 -3.66 3.37
C ASN A 266 -17.77 -2.83 4.55
N ILE A 267 -17.46 -1.54 4.62
CA ILE A 267 -18.01 -0.59 5.60
C ILE A 267 -18.97 0.36 4.88
N ASP A 268 -20.19 0.45 5.35
CA ASP A 268 -21.17 1.45 4.92
C ASP A 268 -20.84 2.79 5.57
N LEU A 269 -20.32 3.73 4.77
CA LEU A 269 -19.88 5.04 5.25
C LEU A 269 -21.04 5.97 5.62
N GLU A 270 -22.23 5.78 5.03
CA GLU A 270 -23.41 6.62 5.32
C GLU A 270 -23.97 6.41 6.72
N LYS A 271 -23.71 5.27 7.35
CA LYS A 271 -24.16 4.96 8.72
C LYS A 271 -23.22 5.49 9.81
N GLY A 272 -22.08 6.08 9.46
CA GLY A 272 -21.08 6.58 10.42
C GLY A 272 -21.23 8.04 10.85
N GLU A 273 -22.03 8.84 10.17
CA GLU A 273 -22.18 10.29 10.46
C GLU A 273 -23.38 10.64 11.37
N GLY A 274 -24.01 9.64 11.95
CA GLY A 274 -25.16 9.83 12.84
C GLY A 274 -24.87 9.51 14.30
N LYS A 275 -24.09 10.35 15.00
CA LYS A 275 -24.31 10.64 16.46
C LYS A 275 -23.36 11.74 16.93
#